data_c84aac76d28042099a7ba60f28f192d8
#
_entry.id   c84aac76d28042099a7ba60f28f192d8
#
_cell.length_a   1.000
_cell.length_b   1.000
_cell.length_c   1.000
_cell.angle_alpha   90.00
_cell.angle_beta   90.00
_cell.angle_gamma   90.00
#
_symmetry.space_group_name_H-M   'P 1'
#
loop_
_entity.id
_entity.type
_entity.pdbx_description
1 polymer ?
#
loop_
_entity_poly.entity_id
_entity_poly.type
_entity_poly.pdbx_seq_one_letter_code
_entity_poly.pdbx_strand_id
1 'polypeptide(L)'
;MFKFIKNVSLPVLFCFSLLVSANETNVEVNMESILEVGRENQTLSANSQDKIDQTERQTDKIVNEYKVVSKQVEGLKLYNAQKRIQIQAQLDLMDKLDEQLVQVVVMQRQIPPLAQKMLDTLETFIKLDTPFRIEERRGRVDLVRSSLSKPKVTASEQVRQVLEAYNIEAEYGRKIDTYEDKLADGTVVNILVIGRIGMFYQTKDERSSGRWNNETGTWEELSSSYRKPIRDGIRMAKKLAPTDMLLMPVVKGEL
;
A
#
# COMPACT_ATOMS: atom_id res chain seq x y z
N MET A 1 11.48 0.39 49.24
CA MET A 1 12.46 -0.17 50.21
C MET A 1 13.00 0.97 51.01
N PHE A 2 12.44 1.25 52.19
CA PHE A 2 12.95 1.10 53.56
C PHE A 2 14.26 1.88 53.77
N LYS A 3 14.40 2.78 54.74
CA LYS A 3 14.07 2.86 56.18
C LYS A 3 14.28 4.31 56.61
N PHE A 4 13.42 5.01 57.30
CA PHE A 4 13.28 5.14 58.76
C PHE A 4 14.60 5.20 59.54
N ILE A 5 14.88 6.35 60.16
CA ILE A 5 15.30 6.40 61.56
C ILE A 5 14.88 7.77 62.16
N LYS A 6 14.04 7.69 63.16
CA LYS A 6 13.73 8.64 64.24
C LYS A 6 14.92 8.72 65.17
N ASN A 7 15.13 9.89 65.78
CA ASN A 7 15.43 10.08 67.25
C ASN A 7 15.55 11.59 67.46
N VAL A 8 14.72 12.25 68.08
CA VAL A 8 14.33 12.42 69.50
C VAL A 8 15.54 12.45 70.45
N SER A 9 15.87 13.62 70.95
CA SER A 9 16.31 13.78 72.31
C SER A 9 16.14 15.24 72.79
N LEU A 10 15.43 15.36 73.76
CA LEU A 10 14.90 16.22 74.77
C LEU A 10 15.96 17.09 75.45
N PRO A 11 15.57 18.23 76.00
CA PRO A 11 16.45 19.29 76.44
C PRO A 11 16.91 19.07 77.90
N VAL A 12 18.14 19.42 78.19
CA VAL A 12 18.62 19.56 79.54
C VAL A 12 18.59 21.03 79.89
N LEU A 13 17.63 21.33 80.72
CA LEU A 13 17.51 22.61 81.47
C LEU A 13 18.62 22.68 82.51
N PHE A 14 19.59 23.53 82.29
CA PHE A 14 20.56 23.81 83.34
C PHE A 14 20.39 25.25 83.83
N CYS A 15 19.66 25.38 84.96
CA CYS A 15 19.59 26.62 85.71
C CYS A 15 20.94 26.87 86.42
N PHE A 16 21.67 27.85 85.95
CA PHE A 16 22.81 28.36 86.63
C PHE A 16 22.50 29.79 87.09
N SER A 17 22.10 29.93 88.39
CA SER A 17 21.89 31.20 89.04
C SER A 17 23.23 31.79 89.38
N LEU A 18 23.70 32.76 88.64
CA LEU A 18 24.83 33.62 89.02
C LEU A 18 24.28 34.93 89.62
N LEU A 19 24.49 35.10 90.90
CA LEU A 19 24.39 36.37 91.59
C LEU A 19 25.45 37.32 91.01
N VAL A 20 25.04 38.23 90.16
CA VAL A 20 25.88 39.35 89.74
C VAL A 20 25.56 40.54 90.66
N SER A 21 26.53 40.92 91.46
CA SER A 21 26.53 42.17 92.26
C SER A 21 26.34 43.34 91.29
N ALA A 22 25.29 44.09 91.51
CA ALA A 22 25.08 45.35 90.81
C ALA A 22 26.15 46.34 91.22
N ASN A 23 27.08 46.61 90.34
CA ASN A 23 27.94 47.79 90.46
C ASN A 23 27.25 48.87 89.63
N GLU A 24 26.58 49.79 90.30
CA GLU A 24 25.99 50.98 89.67
C GLU A 24 27.11 51.85 89.10
N THR A 25 27.49 51.60 87.87
CA THR A 25 28.13 52.62 87.05
C THR A 25 26.99 53.35 86.32
N ASN A 26 26.78 54.60 86.76
CA ASN A 26 25.93 55.55 86.04
C ASN A 26 26.52 55.78 84.66
N VAL A 27 26.13 54.95 83.74
CA VAL A 27 26.30 55.24 82.32
C VAL A 27 25.13 56.14 81.96
N GLU A 28 25.37 57.45 81.86
CA GLU A 28 24.46 58.32 81.13
C GLU A 28 24.28 57.74 79.72
N VAL A 29 23.28 56.92 79.57
CA VAL A 29 22.89 56.37 78.23
C VAL A 29 22.33 57.53 77.46
N ASN A 30 23.19 58.11 76.62
CA ASN A 30 22.77 59.14 75.72
C ASN A 30 21.71 58.56 74.77
N MET A 31 20.47 58.94 74.94
CA MET A 31 19.31 58.48 74.11
C MET A 31 19.57 58.66 72.64
N GLU A 32 20.35 59.63 72.23
CA GLU A 32 20.71 59.95 70.88
C GLU A 32 21.62 58.89 70.27
N SER A 33 22.59 58.37 71.03
CA SER A 33 23.45 57.25 70.54
C SER A 33 22.68 55.93 70.38
N ILE A 34 21.69 55.66 71.20
CA ILE A 34 20.84 54.50 71.08
C ILE A 34 19.96 54.62 69.81
N LEU A 35 19.43 55.79 69.54
CA LEU A 35 18.64 56.06 68.32
C LEU A 35 19.51 55.99 67.05
N GLU A 36 20.77 56.44 67.14
CA GLU A 36 21.70 56.36 66.00
C GLU A 36 22.09 54.90 65.67
N VAL A 37 22.43 54.11 66.70
CA VAL A 37 22.67 52.67 66.55
C VAL A 37 21.41 51.94 66.02
N GLY A 38 20.23 52.37 66.50
CA GLY A 38 18.94 51.83 65.97
C GLY A 38 18.74 52.15 64.53
N ARG A 39 19.03 53.34 64.03
CA ARG A 39 18.96 53.77 62.65
C ARG A 39 20.00 53.02 61.77
N GLU A 40 21.22 52.90 62.28
CA GLU A 40 22.29 52.17 61.60
C GLU A 40 21.91 50.68 61.39
N ASN A 41 21.41 50.03 62.43
CA ASN A 41 20.92 48.65 62.36
C ASN A 41 19.74 48.50 61.39
N GLN A 42 18.85 49.52 61.37
CA GLN A 42 17.73 49.49 60.41
C GLN A 42 18.20 49.64 58.96
N THR A 43 19.20 50.53 58.71
CA THR A 43 19.79 50.68 57.38
C THR A 43 20.58 49.44 56.95
N LEU A 44 21.33 48.82 57.83
CA LEU A 44 22.05 47.56 57.59
C LEU A 44 21.09 46.40 57.29
N SER A 45 19.97 46.34 58.05
CA SER A 45 18.93 45.35 57.85
C SER A 45 18.24 45.54 56.48
N ALA A 46 17.89 46.79 56.12
CA ALA A 46 17.31 47.11 54.80
C ALA A 46 18.25 46.74 53.64
N ASN A 47 19.53 47.12 53.76
CA ASN A 47 20.55 46.77 52.78
C ASN A 47 20.77 45.26 52.68
N SER A 48 20.65 44.52 53.76
CA SER A 48 20.76 43.08 53.81
C SER A 48 19.53 42.43 53.16
N GLN A 49 18.33 42.97 53.39
CA GLN A 49 17.10 42.51 52.71
C GLN A 49 17.14 42.76 51.22
N ASP A 50 17.59 43.93 50.76
CA ASP A 50 17.77 44.23 49.34
C ASP A 50 18.71 43.26 48.67
N LYS A 51 19.81 42.86 49.35
CA LYS A 51 20.72 41.82 48.80
C LYS A 51 20.04 40.44 48.72
N ILE A 52 19.25 40.09 49.72
CA ILE A 52 18.50 38.84 49.75
C ILE A 52 17.51 38.83 48.58
N ASP A 53 16.72 39.89 48.43
CA ASP A 53 15.73 40.04 47.34
C ASP A 53 16.37 40.03 45.94
N GLN A 54 17.55 40.65 45.80
CA GLN A 54 18.30 40.58 44.53
C GLN A 54 18.78 39.16 44.22
N THR A 55 19.29 38.45 45.23
CA THR A 55 19.76 37.07 45.09
C THR A 55 18.61 36.14 44.79
N GLU A 56 17.47 36.31 45.41
CA GLU A 56 16.25 35.54 45.14
C GLU A 56 15.81 35.75 43.69
N ARG A 57 15.67 37.01 43.24
CA ARG A 57 15.32 37.32 41.85
C ARG A 57 16.29 36.72 40.83
N GLN A 58 17.61 36.75 41.12
CA GLN A 58 18.61 36.14 40.27
C GLN A 58 18.50 34.63 40.27
N THR A 59 18.26 34.02 41.42
CA THR A 59 18.07 32.58 41.56
C THR A 59 16.85 32.10 40.79
N ASP A 60 15.72 32.79 40.93
CA ASP A 60 14.49 32.49 40.23
C ASP A 60 14.66 32.58 38.69
N LYS A 61 15.37 33.61 38.24
CA LYS A 61 15.71 33.77 36.82
C LYS A 61 16.54 32.59 36.33
N ILE A 62 17.59 32.22 37.01
CA ILE A 62 18.46 31.09 36.65
C ILE A 62 17.68 29.76 36.68
N VAL A 63 16.84 29.54 37.68
CA VAL A 63 16.02 28.33 37.79
C VAL A 63 15.04 28.24 36.61
N ASN A 64 14.42 29.36 36.25
CA ASN A 64 13.50 29.39 35.11
C ASN A 64 14.23 29.16 33.78
N GLU A 65 15.37 29.79 33.57
CA GLU A 65 16.22 29.55 32.39
C GLU A 65 16.67 28.09 32.33
N TYR A 66 17.12 27.52 33.43
CA TYR A 66 17.50 26.11 33.51
C TYR A 66 16.35 25.17 33.11
N LYS A 67 15.13 25.43 33.66
CA LYS A 67 13.93 24.64 33.31
C LYS A 67 13.62 24.69 31.80
N VAL A 68 13.72 25.88 31.20
CA VAL A 68 13.48 26.06 29.76
C VAL A 68 14.52 25.30 28.93
N VAL A 69 15.80 25.49 29.23
CA VAL A 69 16.90 24.84 28.52
C VAL A 69 16.85 23.32 28.71
N SER A 70 16.55 22.84 29.93
CA SER A 70 16.42 21.41 30.20
C SER A 70 15.33 20.78 29.35
N LYS A 71 14.14 21.41 29.25
CA LYS A 71 13.06 20.94 28.35
C LYS A 71 13.45 20.96 26.88
N GLN A 72 14.19 21.99 26.45
CA GLN A 72 14.70 22.04 25.07
C GLN A 72 15.67 20.90 24.79
N VAL A 73 16.58 20.61 25.69
CA VAL A 73 17.54 19.51 25.58
C VAL A 73 16.85 18.16 25.53
N GLU A 74 15.83 17.93 26.37
CA GLU A 74 15.01 16.71 26.34
C GLU A 74 14.27 16.56 25.00
N GLY A 75 13.64 17.64 24.52
CA GLY A 75 12.98 17.67 23.21
C GLY A 75 13.93 17.37 22.06
N LEU A 76 15.12 17.97 22.07
CA LEU A 76 16.14 17.71 21.06
C LEU A 76 16.70 16.28 21.13
N LYS A 77 16.86 15.71 22.32
CA LYS A 77 17.27 14.30 22.47
C LYS A 77 16.25 13.37 21.84
N LEU A 78 14.95 13.59 22.12
CA LEU A 78 13.86 12.79 21.54
C LEU A 78 13.80 12.95 20.01
N TYR A 79 13.88 14.19 19.53
CA TYR A 79 13.93 14.49 18.09
C TYR A 79 15.10 13.78 17.41
N ASN A 80 16.30 13.87 17.98
CA ASN A 80 17.47 13.20 17.42
C ASN A 80 17.34 11.68 17.44
N ALA A 81 16.75 11.09 18.49
CA ALA A 81 16.48 9.66 18.53
C ALA A 81 15.53 9.24 17.41
N GLN A 82 14.45 9.98 17.19
CA GLN A 82 13.51 9.73 16.09
C GLN A 82 14.19 9.89 14.72
N LYS A 83 15.03 10.92 14.55
CA LYS A 83 15.77 11.12 13.29
C LYS A 83 16.76 9.99 12.99
N ARG A 84 17.42 9.44 14.00
CA ARG A 84 18.30 8.27 13.82
C ARG A 84 17.53 7.05 13.35
N ILE A 85 16.33 6.78 13.88
CA ILE A 85 15.47 5.69 13.42
C ILE A 85 15.06 5.92 11.95
N GLN A 86 14.69 7.16 11.58
CA GLN A 86 14.34 7.50 10.20
C GLN A 86 15.52 7.31 9.24
N ILE A 87 16.71 7.74 9.63
CA ILE A 87 17.93 7.57 8.83
C ILE A 87 18.23 6.08 8.63
N GLN A 88 18.15 5.29 9.72
CA GLN A 88 18.39 3.84 9.60
C GLN A 88 17.39 3.19 8.63
N ALA A 89 16.10 3.50 8.76
CA ALA A 89 15.08 2.99 7.84
C ALA A 89 15.33 3.41 6.37
N GLN A 90 15.87 4.61 6.14
CA GLN A 90 16.25 5.05 4.80
C GLN A 90 17.47 4.29 4.26
N LEU A 91 18.47 4.01 5.10
CA LEU A 91 19.63 3.22 4.71
C LEU A 91 19.22 1.78 4.37
N ASP A 92 18.38 1.16 5.21
CA ASP A 92 17.84 -0.18 4.95
C ASP A 92 17.02 -0.23 3.65
N LEU A 93 16.29 0.85 3.34
CA LEU A 93 15.56 0.97 2.08
C LEU A 93 16.51 1.12 0.88
N MET A 94 17.58 1.89 1.01
CA MET A 94 18.59 2.05 -0.05
C MET A 94 19.25 0.70 -0.39
N ASP A 95 19.65 -0.07 0.62
CA ASP A 95 20.25 -1.39 0.42
C ASP A 95 19.29 -2.33 -0.32
N LYS A 96 18.01 -2.33 0.05
CA LYS A 96 16.97 -3.10 -0.66
C LYS A 96 16.78 -2.65 -2.11
N LEU A 97 16.80 -1.34 -2.35
CA LEU A 97 16.66 -0.80 -3.70
C LEU A 97 17.87 -1.15 -4.58
N ASP A 98 19.07 -1.14 -4.04
CA ASP A 98 20.28 -1.54 -4.76
C ASP A 98 20.21 -3.02 -5.16
N GLU A 99 19.78 -3.90 -4.26
CA GLU A 99 19.55 -5.31 -4.57
C GLU A 99 18.46 -5.48 -5.65
N GLN A 100 17.36 -4.74 -5.54
CA GLN A 100 16.28 -4.78 -6.53
C GLN A 100 16.72 -4.26 -7.91
N LEU A 101 17.57 -3.24 -7.97
CA LEU A 101 18.11 -2.73 -9.22
C LEU A 101 18.89 -3.80 -9.99
N VAL A 102 19.70 -4.59 -9.30
CA VAL A 102 20.42 -5.72 -9.93
C VAL A 102 19.43 -6.73 -10.50
N GLN A 103 18.37 -7.06 -9.74
CA GLN A 103 17.35 -8.01 -10.19
C GLN A 103 16.54 -7.47 -11.38
N VAL A 104 16.23 -6.17 -11.40
CA VAL A 104 15.50 -5.53 -12.51
C VAL A 104 16.27 -5.64 -13.82
N VAL A 105 17.60 -5.44 -13.80
CA VAL A 105 18.43 -5.59 -15.01
C VAL A 105 18.38 -7.02 -15.56
N VAL A 106 18.38 -8.03 -14.69
CA VAL A 106 18.22 -9.43 -15.09
C VAL A 106 16.84 -9.68 -15.68
N MET A 107 15.79 -9.20 -15.01
CA MET A 107 14.41 -9.34 -15.49
C MET A 107 14.21 -8.66 -16.85
N GLN A 108 14.72 -7.46 -17.05
CA GLN A 108 14.62 -6.75 -18.35
C GLN A 108 15.22 -7.55 -19.51
N ARG A 109 16.23 -8.36 -19.27
CA ARG A 109 16.82 -9.25 -20.28
C ARG A 109 16.02 -10.51 -20.52
N GLN A 110 15.34 -11.02 -19.48
CA GLN A 110 14.55 -12.26 -19.56
C GLN A 110 13.12 -12.05 -20.10
N ILE A 111 12.56 -10.86 -19.90
CA ILE A 111 11.17 -10.55 -20.30
C ILE A 111 10.95 -10.67 -21.81
N PRO A 112 11.74 -10.08 -22.71
CA PRO A 112 11.48 -10.18 -24.15
C PRO A 112 11.45 -11.62 -24.67
N PRO A 113 12.41 -12.50 -24.37
CA PRO A 113 12.33 -13.90 -24.83
C PRO A 113 11.16 -14.67 -24.21
N LEU A 114 10.80 -14.36 -22.95
CA LEU A 114 9.61 -14.94 -22.32
C LEU A 114 8.32 -14.52 -23.03
N ALA A 115 8.18 -13.21 -23.30
CA ALA A 115 7.02 -12.68 -24.01
C ALA A 115 6.85 -13.31 -25.41
N GLN A 116 7.97 -13.53 -26.10
CA GLN A 116 7.97 -14.20 -27.39
C GLN A 116 7.53 -15.66 -27.28
N LYS A 117 8.06 -16.40 -26.32
CA LYS A 117 7.65 -17.79 -26.05
C LYS A 117 6.17 -17.90 -25.69
N MET A 118 5.68 -16.98 -24.88
CA MET A 118 4.24 -16.92 -24.55
C MET A 118 3.41 -16.71 -25.81
N LEU A 119 3.81 -15.79 -26.68
CA LEU A 119 3.08 -15.51 -27.92
C LEU A 119 3.08 -16.72 -28.87
N ASP A 120 4.19 -17.44 -29.02
CA ASP A 120 4.29 -18.65 -29.82
C ASP A 120 3.41 -19.78 -29.24
N THR A 121 3.34 -19.88 -27.91
CA THR A 121 2.43 -20.80 -27.23
C THR A 121 0.96 -20.45 -27.49
N LEU A 122 0.62 -19.16 -27.45
CA LEU A 122 -0.73 -18.68 -27.75
C LEU A 122 -1.12 -18.97 -29.21
N GLU A 123 -0.20 -18.76 -30.17
CA GLU A 123 -0.42 -19.11 -31.56
C GLU A 123 -0.68 -20.61 -31.75
N THR A 124 0.11 -21.44 -31.07
CA THR A 124 -0.09 -22.91 -31.10
C THR A 124 -1.44 -23.29 -30.50
N PHE A 125 -1.82 -22.66 -29.41
CA PHE A 125 -3.14 -22.85 -28.81
C PHE A 125 -4.27 -22.49 -29.77
N ILE A 126 -4.19 -21.34 -30.45
CA ILE A 126 -5.19 -20.91 -31.46
C ILE A 126 -5.29 -21.90 -32.63
N LYS A 127 -4.18 -22.53 -33.01
CA LYS A 127 -4.16 -23.54 -34.10
C LYS A 127 -4.85 -24.85 -33.71
N LEU A 128 -4.79 -25.21 -32.42
CA LEU A 128 -5.37 -26.44 -31.87
C LEU A 128 -6.81 -26.27 -31.39
N ASP A 129 -7.23 -25.04 -31.19
CA ASP A 129 -8.56 -24.70 -30.68
C ASP A 129 -9.63 -24.77 -31.80
N THR A 130 -10.90 -24.71 -31.40
CA THR A 130 -12.03 -24.57 -32.33
C THR A 130 -11.82 -23.40 -33.29
N PRO A 131 -12.05 -23.55 -34.61
CA PRO A 131 -11.67 -22.57 -35.62
C PRO A 131 -12.67 -21.41 -35.78
N PHE A 132 -13.00 -20.73 -34.67
CA PHE A 132 -13.84 -19.53 -34.73
C PHE A 132 -12.97 -18.27 -34.87
N ARG A 133 -13.43 -17.31 -35.65
CA ARG A 133 -12.75 -16.00 -35.87
C ARG A 133 -11.23 -16.12 -36.08
N ILE A 134 -10.78 -17.10 -36.82
CA ILE A 134 -9.37 -17.44 -37.00
C ILE A 134 -8.55 -16.25 -37.50
N GLU A 135 -9.06 -15.48 -38.45
CA GLU A 135 -8.35 -14.34 -39.04
C GLU A 135 -8.14 -13.23 -37.99
N GLU A 136 -9.17 -12.93 -37.20
CA GLU A 136 -9.09 -11.93 -36.14
C GLU A 136 -8.11 -12.36 -35.07
N ARG A 137 -8.16 -13.61 -34.62
CA ARG A 137 -7.28 -14.16 -33.56
C ARG A 137 -5.82 -14.19 -34.03
N ARG A 138 -5.55 -14.63 -35.26
CA ARG A 138 -4.20 -14.61 -35.86
C ARG A 138 -3.70 -13.16 -36.04
N GLY A 139 -4.54 -12.30 -36.62
CA GLY A 139 -4.21 -10.89 -36.80
C GLY A 139 -3.82 -10.21 -35.48
N ARG A 140 -4.46 -10.55 -34.35
CA ARG A 140 -4.08 -10.05 -33.02
C ARG A 140 -2.69 -10.55 -32.60
N VAL A 141 -2.38 -11.83 -32.79
CA VAL A 141 -1.05 -12.40 -32.52
C VAL A 141 0.01 -11.69 -33.37
N ASP A 142 -0.23 -11.48 -34.64
CA ASP A 142 0.71 -10.81 -35.56
C ASP A 142 0.92 -9.35 -35.18
N LEU A 143 -0.12 -8.65 -34.74
CA LEU A 143 -0.05 -7.28 -34.27
C LEU A 143 0.80 -7.18 -33.00
N VAL A 144 0.61 -8.07 -32.04
CA VAL A 144 1.45 -8.14 -30.84
C VAL A 144 2.89 -8.48 -31.20
N ARG A 145 3.12 -9.48 -32.08
CA ARG A 145 4.45 -9.87 -32.56
C ARG A 145 5.18 -8.69 -33.22
N SER A 146 4.50 -7.93 -34.05
CA SER A 146 5.05 -6.73 -34.67
C SER A 146 5.39 -5.65 -33.64
N SER A 147 4.60 -5.54 -32.57
CA SER A 147 4.86 -4.60 -31.48
C SER A 147 6.08 -5.00 -30.64
N LEU A 148 6.26 -6.29 -30.36
CA LEU A 148 7.43 -6.80 -29.63
C LEU A 148 8.76 -6.49 -30.36
N SER A 149 8.73 -6.39 -31.69
CA SER A 149 9.91 -6.09 -32.52
C SER A 149 10.26 -4.59 -32.53
N LYS A 150 9.44 -3.69 -31.98
CA LYS A 150 9.68 -2.26 -32.01
C LYS A 150 10.66 -1.83 -30.91
N PRO A 151 11.74 -1.09 -31.25
CA PRO A 151 12.79 -0.74 -30.27
C PRO A 151 12.34 0.22 -29.15
N LYS A 152 11.20 0.91 -29.33
CA LYS A 152 10.68 1.90 -28.36
C LYS A 152 9.70 1.26 -27.35
N VAL A 153 9.39 -0.02 -27.47
CA VAL A 153 8.45 -0.69 -26.56
C VAL A 153 9.21 -1.21 -25.35
N THR A 154 8.82 -0.77 -24.17
CA THR A 154 9.43 -1.23 -22.91
C THR A 154 9.08 -2.69 -22.62
N ALA A 155 9.93 -3.38 -21.86
CA ALA A 155 9.68 -4.77 -21.47
C ALA A 155 8.33 -4.94 -20.75
N SER A 156 7.95 -3.99 -19.90
CA SER A 156 6.65 -4.00 -19.21
C SER A 156 5.48 -3.91 -20.18
N GLU A 157 5.58 -3.08 -21.22
CA GLU A 157 4.55 -2.94 -22.24
C GLU A 157 4.44 -4.18 -23.11
N GLN A 158 5.56 -4.85 -23.40
CA GLN A 158 5.57 -6.13 -24.09
C GLN A 158 4.77 -7.18 -23.34
N VAL A 159 5.03 -7.34 -22.04
CA VAL A 159 4.27 -8.28 -21.19
C VAL A 159 2.79 -7.91 -21.15
N ARG A 160 2.47 -6.62 -20.98
CA ARG A 160 1.09 -6.14 -20.92
C ARG A 160 0.32 -6.54 -22.17
N GLN A 161 0.89 -6.32 -23.36
CA GLN A 161 0.24 -6.65 -24.62
C GLN A 161 0.04 -8.16 -24.80
N VAL A 162 1.02 -8.97 -24.41
CA VAL A 162 0.87 -10.43 -24.46
C VAL A 162 -0.22 -10.90 -23.50
N LEU A 163 -0.21 -10.40 -22.26
CA LEU A 163 -1.23 -10.75 -21.26
C LEU A 163 -2.63 -10.30 -21.69
N GLU A 164 -2.75 -9.16 -22.35
CA GLU A 164 -4.02 -8.71 -22.91
C GLU A 164 -4.53 -9.65 -24.01
N ALA A 165 -3.64 -10.13 -24.89
CA ALA A 165 -4.01 -11.14 -25.87
C ALA A 165 -4.50 -12.45 -25.21
N TYR A 166 -3.81 -12.91 -24.16
CA TYR A 166 -4.26 -14.06 -23.37
C TYR A 166 -5.60 -13.83 -22.69
N ASN A 167 -5.81 -12.63 -22.14
CA ASN A 167 -7.07 -12.30 -21.50
C ASN A 167 -8.25 -12.33 -22.46
N ILE A 168 -8.07 -11.79 -23.67
CA ILE A 168 -9.10 -11.84 -24.71
C ILE A 168 -9.38 -13.30 -25.10
N GLU A 169 -8.35 -14.13 -25.24
CA GLU A 169 -8.55 -15.56 -25.51
C GLU A 169 -9.28 -16.26 -24.36
N ALA A 170 -8.99 -15.92 -23.10
CA ALA A 170 -9.72 -16.45 -21.96
C ALA A 170 -11.19 -16.00 -21.92
N GLU A 171 -11.47 -14.77 -22.35
CA GLU A 171 -12.84 -14.26 -22.44
C GLU A 171 -13.69 -15.02 -23.46
N TYR A 172 -13.12 -15.47 -24.57
CA TYR A 172 -13.87 -16.30 -25.53
C TYR A 172 -14.44 -17.57 -24.90
N GLY A 173 -13.77 -18.13 -23.91
CA GLY A 173 -14.27 -19.30 -23.18
C GLY A 173 -15.54 -19.07 -22.37
N ARG A 174 -15.90 -17.81 -22.09
CA ARG A 174 -17.03 -17.41 -21.25
C ARG A 174 -18.14 -16.68 -22.00
N LYS A 175 -17.90 -16.32 -23.26
CA LYS A 175 -18.84 -15.55 -24.08
C LYS A 175 -19.66 -16.47 -24.99
N ILE A 176 -20.90 -16.08 -25.20
CA ILE A 176 -21.70 -16.54 -26.35
C ILE A 176 -21.56 -15.47 -27.41
N ASP A 177 -21.05 -15.83 -28.57
CA ASP A 177 -20.81 -14.91 -29.68
C ASP A 177 -21.42 -15.45 -30.99
N THR A 178 -21.73 -14.55 -31.90
CA THR A 178 -22.26 -14.91 -33.21
C THR A 178 -21.69 -13.98 -34.28
N TYR A 179 -21.39 -14.58 -35.45
CA TYR A 179 -20.93 -13.85 -36.62
C TYR A 179 -21.40 -14.56 -37.90
N GLU A 180 -21.36 -13.85 -39.01
CA GLU A 180 -21.66 -14.43 -40.30
C GLU A 180 -20.38 -14.96 -40.97
N ASP A 181 -20.44 -16.14 -41.53
CA ASP A 181 -19.35 -16.76 -42.26
C ASP A 181 -19.87 -17.58 -43.44
N LYS A 182 -18.96 -18.06 -44.27
CA LYS A 182 -19.28 -18.92 -45.43
C LYS A 182 -18.81 -20.33 -45.17
N LEU A 183 -19.68 -21.30 -45.40
CA LEU A 183 -19.29 -22.69 -45.44
C LEU A 183 -18.44 -22.98 -46.71
N ALA A 184 -17.81 -24.15 -46.75
CA ALA A 184 -16.98 -24.58 -47.88
C ALA A 184 -17.72 -24.62 -49.23
N ASP A 185 -19.04 -24.78 -49.21
CA ASP A 185 -19.93 -24.73 -50.37
C ASP A 185 -20.33 -23.30 -50.81
N GLY A 186 -19.83 -22.28 -50.11
CA GLY A 186 -20.13 -20.87 -50.37
C GLY A 186 -21.41 -20.36 -49.73
N THR A 187 -22.17 -21.19 -49.03
CA THR A 187 -23.41 -20.80 -48.35
C THR A 187 -23.11 -19.87 -47.15
N VAL A 188 -23.77 -18.72 -47.12
CA VAL A 188 -23.64 -17.78 -45.99
C VAL A 188 -24.47 -18.28 -44.82
N VAL A 189 -23.83 -18.44 -43.68
CA VAL A 189 -24.44 -18.95 -42.45
C VAL A 189 -24.16 -18.04 -41.27
N ASN A 190 -25.04 -18.11 -40.27
CA ASN A 190 -24.76 -17.53 -38.97
C ASN A 190 -24.04 -18.59 -38.12
N ILE A 191 -22.87 -18.25 -37.62
CA ILE A 191 -22.14 -19.11 -36.70
C ILE A 191 -22.44 -18.65 -35.26
N LEU A 192 -22.75 -19.60 -34.40
CA LEU A 192 -22.95 -19.42 -32.98
C LEU A 192 -21.81 -20.13 -32.25
N VAL A 193 -21.07 -19.39 -31.43
CA VAL A 193 -19.99 -19.91 -30.60
C VAL A 193 -20.40 -19.79 -29.15
N ILE A 194 -20.41 -20.91 -28.43
CA ILE A 194 -20.74 -20.96 -27.00
C ILE A 194 -19.43 -21.27 -26.22
N GLY A 195 -18.74 -20.22 -25.81
CA GLY A 195 -17.43 -20.39 -25.22
C GLY A 195 -16.48 -21.19 -26.11
N ARG A 196 -15.87 -22.23 -25.56
CA ARG A 196 -15.09 -23.24 -26.26
C ARG A 196 -15.77 -24.62 -26.27
N ILE A 197 -17.01 -24.66 -25.79
CA ILE A 197 -17.75 -25.90 -25.59
C ILE A 197 -18.34 -26.38 -26.93
N GLY A 198 -18.78 -25.43 -27.75
CA GLY A 198 -19.39 -25.79 -29.03
C GLY A 198 -19.48 -24.63 -30.00
N MET A 199 -19.36 -24.98 -31.29
CA MET A 199 -19.52 -24.09 -32.41
C MET A 199 -20.58 -24.68 -33.34
N PHE A 200 -21.57 -23.86 -33.63
CA PHE A 200 -22.76 -24.26 -34.40
C PHE A 200 -22.95 -23.31 -35.56
N TYR A 201 -23.52 -23.82 -36.67
CA TYR A 201 -23.97 -22.95 -37.74
C TYR A 201 -25.48 -23.09 -37.96
N GLN A 202 -26.08 -22.06 -38.51
CA GLN A 202 -27.44 -22.07 -39.01
C GLN A 202 -27.54 -21.26 -40.32
N THR A 203 -28.18 -21.82 -41.32
CA THR A 203 -28.46 -21.09 -42.60
C THR A 203 -29.43 -19.94 -42.36
N LYS A 204 -29.40 -18.91 -43.22
CA LYS A 204 -30.30 -17.74 -43.09
C LYS A 204 -31.78 -18.12 -43.21
N ASP A 205 -32.11 -19.20 -43.95
CA ASP A 205 -33.49 -19.72 -44.07
C ASP A 205 -33.89 -20.62 -42.87
N GLU A 206 -33.01 -20.79 -41.88
CA GLU A 206 -33.22 -21.64 -40.70
C GLU A 206 -33.51 -23.13 -41.00
N ARG A 207 -33.25 -23.59 -42.22
CA ARG A 207 -33.55 -24.95 -42.65
C ARG A 207 -32.49 -25.96 -42.29
N SER A 208 -31.22 -25.56 -42.33
CA SER A 208 -30.10 -26.43 -42.03
C SER A 208 -29.31 -25.86 -40.83
N SER A 209 -28.88 -26.77 -39.96
CA SER A 209 -28.08 -26.44 -38.79
C SER A 209 -27.08 -27.56 -38.56
N GLY A 210 -25.89 -27.21 -38.12
CA GLY A 210 -24.86 -28.19 -37.81
C GLY A 210 -23.96 -27.73 -36.66
N ARG A 211 -23.13 -28.65 -36.20
CA ARG A 211 -22.10 -28.39 -35.20
C ARG A 211 -20.72 -28.67 -35.79
N TRP A 212 -19.75 -28.01 -35.28
CA TRP A 212 -18.35 -28.28 -35.56
C TRP A 212 -17.87 -29.46 -34.71
N ASN A 213 -17.26 -30.46 -35.36
CA ASN A 213 -16.57 -31.54 -34.68
C ASN A 213 -15.05 -31.26 -34.70
N ASN A 214 -14.45 -31.06 -33.53
CA ASN A 214 -13.02 -30.77 -33.40
C ASN A 214 -12.13 -31.98 -33.76
N GLU A 215 -12.62 -33.22 -33.60
CA GLU A 215 -11.84 -34.42 -33.86
C GLU A 215 -11.68 -34.65 -35.36
N THR A 216 -12.78 -34.51 -36.09
CA THR A 216 -12.80 -34.71 -37.57
C THR A 216 -12.45 -33.44 -38.33
N GLY A 217 -12.51 -32.26 -37.69
CA GLY A 217 -12.30 -30.97 -38.35
C GLY A 217 -13.38 -30.64 -39.40
N THR A 218 -14.59 -31.15 -39.22
CA THR A 218 -15.68 -31.01 -40.18
C THR A 218 -17.00 -30.59 -39.52
N TRP A 219 -17.89 -30.02 -40.33
CA TRP A 219 -19.25 -29.73 -39.94
C TRP A 219 -20.13 -30.98 -39.97
N GLU A 220 -20.84 -31.28 -38.92
CA GLU A 220 -21.84 -32.34 -38.81
C GLU A 220 -23.24 -31.73 -38.83
N GLU A 221 -24.12 -32.24 -39.70
CA GLU A 221 -25.48 -31.76 -39.74
C GLU A 221 -26.29 -32.26 -38.53
N LEU A 222 -27.09 -31.38 -37.94
CA LEU A 222 -27.90 -31.67 -36.77
C LEU A 222 -29.37 -31.92 -37.14
N SER A 223 -30.03 -32.72 -36.30
CA SER A 223 -31.47 -32.93 -36.36
C SER A 223 -32.26 -31.62 -36.30
N SER A 224 -33.41 -31.60 -36.92
CA SER A 224 -34.34 -30.45 -36.95
C SER A 224 -34.78 -29.99 -35.54
N SER A 225 -34.67 -30.85 -34.53
CA SER A 225 -34.97 -30.50 -33.11
C SER A 225 -34.07 -29.42 -32.55
N TYR A 226 -32.84 -29.29 -33.07
CA TYR A 226 -31.88 -28.29 -32.58
C TYR A 226 -31.96 -26.93 -33.28
N ARG A 227 -32.79 -26.79 -34.32
CA ARG A 227 -32.93 -25.52 -35.06
C ARG A 227 -33.42 -24.39 -34.18
N LYS A 228 -34.43 -24.64 -33.33
CA LYS A 228 -34.96 -23.63 -32.40
C LYS A 228 -33.94 -23.22 -31.34
N PRO A 229 -33.28 -24.12 -30.58
CA PRO A 229 -32.24 -23.76 -29.66
C PRO A 229 -31.09 -22.94 -30.28
N ILE A 230 -30.62 -23.30 -31.46
CA ILE A 230 -29.53 -22.57 -32.16
C ILE A 230 -29.98 -21.16 -32.54
N ARG A 231 -31.20 -21.02 -33.09
CA ARG A 231 -31.77 -19.72 -33.41
C ARG A 231 -31.89 -18.83 -32.16
N ASP A 232 -32.42 -19.39 -31.07
CA ASP A 232 -32.60 -18.65 -29.81
C ASP A 232 -31.22 -18.25 -29.24
N GLY A 233 -30.19 -19.10 -29.34
CA GLY A 233 -28.82 -18.78 -29.02
C GLY A 233 -28.24 -17.63 -29.84
N ILE A 234 -28.46 -17.64 -31.16
CA ILE A 234 -28.05 -16.54 -32.05
C ILE A 234 -28.74 -15.22 -31.67
N ARG A 235 -30.04 -15.27 -31.34
CA ARG A 235 -30.78 -14.08 -30.88
C ARG A 235 -30.26 -13.54 -29.53
N MET A 236 -29.92 -14.44 -28.60
CA MET A 236 -29.29 -14.06 -27.33
C MET A 236 -27.91 -13.44 -27.55
N ALA A 237 -27.07 -14.02 -28.38
CA ALA A 237 -25.76 -13.50 -28.74
C ALA A 237 -25.86 -12.11 -29.42
N LYS A 238 -26.88 -11.90 -30.24
CA LYS A 238 -27.20 -10.59 -30.84
C LYS A 238 -27.89 -9.61 -29.87
N LYS A 239 -28.14 -10.02 -28.62
CA LYS A 239 -28.87 -9.23 -27.58
C LYS A 239 -30.33 -8.88 -28.00
N LEU A 240 -30.92 -9.71 -28.86
CA LEU A 240 -32.31 -9.56 -29.32
C LEU A 240 -33.29 -10.38 -28.47
N ALA A 241 -32.79 -11.20 -27.56
CA ALA A 241 -33.56 -11.99 -26.62
C ALA A 241 -32.87 -11.97 -25.24
N PRO A 242 -33.61 -12.12 -24.13
CA PRO A 242 -33.04 -12.30 -22.81
C PRO A 242 -32.23 -13.59 -22.71
N THR A 243 -31.26 -13.64 -21.81
CA THR A 243 -30.47 -14.84 -21.53
C THR A 243 -31.37 -15.92 -20.94
N ASP A 244 -31.40 -17.10 -21.54
CA ASP A 244 -32.16 -18.26 -21.13
C ASP A 244 -31.31 -19.53 -21.23
N MET A 245 -31.84 -20.65 -20.73
CA MET A 245 -31.17 -21.95 -20.79
C MET A 245 -31.20 -22.49 -22.23
N LEU A 246 -30.03 -22.82 -22.76
CA LEU A 246 -29.87 -23.42 -24.09
C LEU A 246 -29.53 -24.89 -23.97
N LEU A 247 -30.35 -25.77 -24.59
CA LEU A 247 -30.07 -27.20 -24.72
C LEU A 247 -29.36 -27.45 -26.06
N MET A 248 -28.04 -27.66 -25.98
CA MET A 248 -27.21 -27.86 -27.18
C MET A 248 -26.56 -29.24 -27.17
N PRO A 249 -26.40 -29.88 -28.36
CA PRO A 249 -25.70 -31.14 -28.46
C PRO A 249 -24.19 -30.93 -28.39
N VAL A 250 -23.62 -31.20 -27.23
CA VAL A 250 -22.16 -31.12 -27.02
C VAL A 250 -21.55 -32.50 -27.21
N VAL A 251 -20.40 -32.57 -27.89
CA VAL A 251 -19.61 -33.82 -27.95
C VAL A 251 -19.06 -34.11 -26.57
N LYS A 252 -19.30 -35.31 -26.06
CA LYS A 252 -18.68 -35.76 -24.84
C LYS A 252 -17.20 -36.01 -25.15
N GLY A 253 -16.32 -35.14 -24.66
CA GLY A 253 -14.89 -35.40 -24.74
C GLY A 253 -14.58 -36.68 -23.98
N GLU A 254 -13.86 -37.59 -24.57
CA GLU A 254 -13.21 -38.66 -23.80
C GLU A 254 -12.15 -38.02 -22.94
N LEU A 255 -12.27 -38.23 -21.63
CA LEU A 255 -11.30 -37.82 -20.58
C LEU A 255 -10.10 -38.75 -20.60
#